data_4d413a5e5794c2a88803e6e0541b3f04
#
_entry.id   4d413a5e5794c2a88803e6e0541b3f04
#
_cell.length_a   1.000
_cell.length_b   1.000
_cell.length_c   1.000
_cell.angle_alpha   90.00
_cell.angle_beta   90.00
_cell.angle_gamma   90.00
#
_symmetry.space_group_name_H-M   'P 1'
#
loop_
_entity.id
_entity.type
_entity.pdbx_description
1 polymer ?
#
loop_
_entity_poly.entity_id
_entity_poly.type
_entity_poly.pdbx_seq_one_letter_code
_entity_poly.pdbx_strand_id
1 'polypeptide(L)'
;MSDVTPGWGRFLNKCFVLSLIVCFSAFAVHANQQLENKIMIKLSTSMGEITLELDAEDAPITVENFLSYVDSGHYDNTIFHRVIPGFVIQGGGMASGMQEKGTGTPIQNEADNGLKNLTGAICMARTNDPHSATSQFFINLKDNQFLDHTEKTESGWGYAVFGRVVSGMDVVEKIAAVETGNVGHHSDVPLEDIVLEKAERVTD
;
A
#
# COMPACT_ATOMS: atom_id res chain seq x y z
N MET A 1 -66.12 -13.97 43.02
CA MET A 1 -65.17 -12.89 42.70
C MET A 1 -63.88 -13.60 42.32
N SER A 2 -63.64 -13.72 41.01
CA SER A 2 -62.55 -14.45 40.40
C SER A 2 -61.63 -13.43 39.73
N ASP A 3 -60.42 -13.26 40.29
CA ASP A 3 -59.38 -12.41 39.74
C ASP A 3 -58.72 -13.10 38.54
N VAL A 4 -58.84 -12.45 37.35
CA VAL A 4 -58.13 -12.85 36.14
C VAL A 4 -56.96 -11.86 35.93
N THR A 5 -55.73 -12.27 36.13
CA THR A 5 -54.56 -11.50 35.78
C THR A 5 -54.16 -11.81 34.33
N PRO A 6 -53.90 -10.79 33.46
CA PRO A 6 -53.53 -11.03 32.08
C PRO A 6 -52.02 -11.30 31.95
N GLY A 7 -51.68 -12.42 31.31
CA GLY A 7 -50.29 -12.88 31.07
C GLY A 7 -49.65 -12.15 29.89
N TRP A 8 -49.14 -10.92 30.08
CA TRP A 8 -48.48 -10.12 29.00
C TRP A 8 -46.93 -10.08 29.15
N GLY A 9 -46.38 -10.80 30.10
CA GLY A 9 -44.92 -10.72 30.42
C GLY A 9 -43.98 -11.61 29.64
N ARG A 10 -44.48 -12.55 28.81
CA ARG A 10 -43.57 -13.60 28.23
C ARG A 10 -43.25 -13.40 26.73
N PHE A 11 -43.91 -12.51 26.02
CA PHE A 11 -43.65 -12.31 24.58
C PHE A 11 -42.60 -11.26 24.27
N LEU A 12 -42.35 -10.29 25.17
CA LEU A 12 -41.36 -9.25 24.91
C LEU A 12 -39.87 -9.73 25.03
N ASN A 13 -39.60 -10.72 25.86
CA ASN A 13 -38.23 -11.21 26.04
C ASN A 13 -37.70 -12.06 24.88
N LYS A 14 -38.55 -12.71 24.09
CA LYS A 14 -38.12 -13.54 22.96
C LYS A 14 -37.75 -12.69 21.72
N CYS A 15 -38.45 -11.58 21.47
CA CYS A 15 -38.10 -10.69 20.37
C CYS A 15 -36.81 -9.90 20.60
N PHE A 16 -36.51 -9.52 21.84
CA PHE A 16 -35.28 -8.79 22.16
C PHE A 16 -34.02 -9.67 22.05
N VAL A 17 -34.10 -10.94 22.45
CA VAL A 17 -32.99 -11.89 22.34
C VAL A 17 -32.73 -12.27 20.89
N LEU A 18 -33.78 -12.42 20.05
CA LEU A 18 -33.61 -12.72 18.64
C LEU A 18 -33.00 -11.56 17.86
N SER A 19 -33.37 -10.31 18.19
CA SER A 19 -32.80 -9.11 17.57
C SER A 19 -31.32 -8.91 17.89
N LEU A 20 -30.90 -9.24 19.12
CA LEU A 20 -29.47 -9.17 19.53
C LEU A 20 -28.61 -10.24 18.83
N ILE A 21 -29.15 -11.46 18.64
CA ILE A 21 -28.40 -12.54 17.97
C ILE A 21 -28.21 -12.24 16.48
N VAL A 22 -29.21 -11.65 15.81
CA VAL A 22 -29.11 -11.26 14.39
C VAL A 22 -28.12 -10.11 14.19
N CYS A 23 -28.08 -9.11 15.09
CA CYS A 23 -27.08 -8.05 15.04
C CYS A 23 -25.66 -8.56 15.28
N PHE A 24 -25.46 -9.50 16.19
CA PHE A 24 -24.14 -10.06 16.48
C PHE A 24 -23.62 -10.92 15.32
N SER A 25 -24.50 -11.67 14.64
CA SER A 25 -24.12 -12.47 13.47
C SER A 25 -23.81 -11.59 12.25
N ALA A 26 -24.53 -10.49 12.04
CA ALA A 26 -24.25 -9.55 10.97
C ALA A 26 -22.92 -8.81 11.18
N PHE A 27 -22.59 -8.45 12.42
CA PHE A 27 -21.28 -7.82 12.75
C PHE A 27 -20.12 -8.79 12.56
N ALA A 28 -20.28 -10.06 12.95
CA ALA A 28 -19.24 -11.08 12.76
C ALA A 28 -19.01 -11.42 11.29
N VAL A 29 -20.06 -11.44 10.46
CA VAL A 29 -19.96 -11.67 9.02
C VAL A 29 -19.28 -10.48 8.33
N HIS A 30 -19.60 -9.23 8.70
CA HIS A 30 -18.91 -8.05 8.16
C HIS A 30 -17.44 -7.98 8.58
N ALA A 31 -17.13 -8.29 9.83
CA ALA A 31 -15.75 -8.32 10.32
C ALA A 31 -14.93 -9.41 9.62
N ASN A 32 -15.54 -10.57 9.32
CA ASN A 32 -14.88 -11.65 8.59
C ASN A 32 -14.69 -11.32 7.10
N GLN A 33 -15.64 -10.62 6.47
CA GLN A 33 -15.50 -10.15 5.08
C GLN A 33 -14.43 -9.05 4.93
N GLN A 34 -14.21 -8.22 5.94
CA GLN A 34 -13.11 -7.25 5.92
C GLN A 34 -11.72 -7.91 6.09
N LEU A 35 -11.64 -9.06 6.77
CA LEU A 35 -10.40 -9.83 6.88
C LEU A 35 -10.07 -10.60 5.59
N GLU A 36 -11.08 -11.01 4.81
CA GLU A 36 -10.90 -11.78 3.56
C GLU A 36 -10.51 -10.93 2.34
N ASN A 37 -10.52 -9.60 2.44
CA ASN A 37 -10.28 -8.71 1.28
C ASN A 37 -8.96 -7.91 1.35
N LYS A 38 -8.06 -8.24 2.29
CA LYS A 38 -6.75 -7.60 2.36
C LYS A 38 -5.82 -8.14 1.28
N ILE A 39 -5.44 -7.28 0.36
CA ILE A 39 -4.48 -7.63 -0.69
C ILE A 39 -3.08 -7.51 -0.11
N MET A 40 -2.42 -8.66 0.06
CA MET A 40 -1.08 -8.73 0.61
C MET A 40 -0.08 -9.05 -0.49
N ILE A 41 1.02 -8.31 -0.52
CA ILE A 41 2.12 -8.50 -1.48
C ILE A 41 3.41 -8.76 -0.70
N LYS A 42 4.13 -9.79 -1.10
CA LYS A 42 5.48 -10.05 -0.63
C LYS A 42 6.49 -9.55 -1.66
N LEU A 43 7.42 -8.73 -1.20
CA LEU A 43 8.60 -8.30 -1.93
C LEU A 43 9.81 -9.06 -1.35
N SER A 44 10.35 -10.02 -2.12
CA SER A 44 11.60 -10.71 -1.78
C SER A 44 12.76 -9.89 -2.33
N THR A 45 13.62 -9.39 -1.44
CA THR A 45 14.76 -8.58 -1.82
C THR A 45 16.08 -9.26 -1.44
N SER A 46 17.19 -8.84 -2.05
CA SER A 46 18.53 -9.30 -1.67
C SER A 46 18.92 -8.98 -0.21
N MET A 47 18.11 -8.15 0.49
CA MET A 47 18.33 -7.77 1.90
C MET A 47 17.29 -8.35 2.86
N GLY A 48 16.30 -9.10 2.36
CA GLY A 48 15.22 -9.73 3.14
C GLY A 48 13.84 -9.51 2.54
N GLU A 49 12.80 -9.94 3.26
CA GLU A 49 11.43 -9.86 2.80
C GLU A 49 10.70 -8.64 3.39
N ILE A 50 9.89 -8.00 2.56
CA ILE A 50 8.99 -6.91 2.95
C ILE A 50 7.58 -7.34 2.58
N THR A 51 6.62 -7.22 3.49
CA THR A 51 5.20 -7.49 3.21
C THR A 51 4.42 -6.20 3.21
N LEU A 52 3.65 -5.99 2.14
CA LEU A 52 2.77 -4.86 1.95
C LEU A 52 1.32 -5.28 2.13
N GLU A 53 0.52 -4.41 2.74
CA GLU A 53 -0.95 -4.42 2.69
C GLU A 53 -1.38 -3.30 1.75
N LEU A 54 -2.14 -3.62 0.68
CA LEU A 54 -2.60 -2.64 -0.28
C LEU A 54 -4.03 -2.19 0.03
N ASP A 55 -4.33 -0.94 -0.25
CA ASP A 55 -5.61 -0.29 -0.02
C ASP A 55 -6.35 -0.10 -1.34
N ALA A 56 -7.11 -1.11 -1.75
CA ALA A 56 -7.89 -1.09 -2.97
C ALA A 56 -9.22 -0.32 -2.83
N GLU A 57 -9.62 0.04 -1.61
CA GLU A 57 -10.82 0.85 -1.37
C GLU A 57 -10.55 2.32 -1.67
N ASP A 58 -9.46 2.86 -1.12
CA ASP A 58 -9.10 4.27 -1.25
C ASP A 58 -8.19 4.58 -2.45
N ALA A 59 -7.51 3.57 -3.04
CA ALA A 59 -6.63 3.73 -4.19
C ALA A 59 -6.84 2.63 -5.26
N PRO A 60 -8.06 2.42 -5.78
CA PRO A 60 -8.38 1.30 -6.66
C PRO A 60 -7.59 1.28 -7.97
N ILE A 61 -7.41 2.43 -8.64
CA ILE A 61 -6.67 2.54 -9.91
C ILE A 61 -5.19 2.25 -9.68
N THR A 62 -4.63 2.81 -8.61
CA THR A 62 -3.22 2.64 -8.25
C THR A 62 -2.91 1.20 -7.86
N VAL A 63 -3.78 0.57 -7.06
CA VAL A 63 -3.63 -0.84 -6.67
C VAL A 63 -3.77 -1.76 -7.87
N GLU A 64 -4.76 -1.57 -8.75
CA GLU A 64 -4.92 -2.36 -9.97
C GLU A 64 -3.66 -2.27 -10.87
N ASN A 65 -3.15 -1.05 -11.08
CA ASN A 65 -1.93 -0.81 -11.83
C ASN A 65 -0.72 -1.55 -11.20
N PHE A 66 -0.50 -1.39 -9.89
CA PHE A 66 0.60 -2.05 -9.19
C PHE A 66 0.49 -3.57 -9.29
N LEU A 67 -0.70 -4.14 -9.10
CA LEU A 67 -0.96 -5.56 -9.22
C LEU A 67 -0.71 -6.10 -10.63
N SER A 68 -1.03 -5.31 -11.68
CA SER A 68 -0.73 -5.71 -13.06
C SER A 68 0.77 -5.89 -13.29
N TYR A 69 1.60 -5.03 -12.70
CA TYR A 69 3.06 -5.17 -12.74
C TYR A 69 3.56 -6.34 -11.88
N VAL A 70 2.95 -6.60 -10.72
CA VAL A 70 3.27 -7.79 -9.89
C VAL A 70 2.95 -9.06 -10.68
N ASP A 71 1.73 -9.18 -11.20
CA ASP A 71 1.23 -10.38 -11.87
C ASP A 71 1.97 -10.66 -13.19
N SER A 72 2.47 -9.62 -13.87
CA SER A 72 3.31 -9.75 -15.08
C SER A 72 4.79 -10.07 -14.80
N GLY A 73 5.23 -10.08 -13.53
CA GLY A 73 6.63 -10.23 -13.15
C GLY A 73 7.51 -9.03 -13.53
N HIS A 74 6.90 -7.84 -13.77
CA HIS A 74 7.66 -6.65 -14.14
C HIS A 74 8.66 -6.26 -13.06
N TYR A 75 8.30 -6.42 -11.79
CA TYR A 75 9.17 -6.06 -10.66
C TYR A 75 10.30 -7.04 -10.41
N ASP A 76 10.23 -8.25 -10.96
CA ASP A 76 11.27 -9.26 -10.75
C ASP A 76 12.60 -8.79 -11.36
N ASN A 77 13.65 -8.88 -10.54
CA ASN A 77 15.00 -8.40 -10.84
C ASN A 77 15.10 -6.89 -11.14
N THR A 78 14.18 -6.09 -10.61
CA THR A 78 14.37 -4.62 -10.52
C THR A 78 15.23 -4.27 -9.31
N ILE A 79 15.69 -3.02 -9.24
CA ILE A 79 16.52 -2.53 -8.13
C ILE A 79 15.83 -1.37 -7.40
N PHE A 80 16.17 -1.21 -6.13
CA PHE A 80 15.97 0.07 -5.44
C PHE A 80 17.04 1.05 -5.93
N HIS A 81 16.71 1.80 -6.96
CA HIS A 81 17.67 2.64 -7.70
C HIS A 81 17.89 4.01 -7.08
N ARG A 82 17.10 4.40 -6.07
CA ARG A 82 17.27 5.66 -5.33
C ARG A 82 16.95 5.45 -3.86
N VAL A 83 17.91 5.78 -3.00
CA VAL A 83 17.80 5.61 -1.56
C VAL A 83 18.27 6.89 -0.87
N ILE A 84 17.37 7.54 -0.15
CA ILE A 84 17.68 8.74 0.63
C ILE A 84 17.37 8.47 2.10
N PRO A 85 18.40 8.30 2.95
CA PRO A 85 18.23 8.05 4.37
C PRO A 85 17.33 9.10 5.04
N GLY A 86 16.38 8.64 5.86
CA GLY A 86 15.43 9.51 6.53
C GLY A 86 14.41 10.21 5.62
N PHE A 87 14.27 9.74 4.38
CA PHE A 87 13.26 10.22 3.43
C PHE A 87 12.50 9.06 2.79
N VAL A 88 13.06 8.42 1.76
CA VAL A 88 12.41 7.32 1.01
C VAL A 88 13.42 6.30 0.48
N ILE A 89 12.94 5.09 0.17
CA ILE A 89 13.57 4.15 -0.75
C ILE A 89 12.66 3.99 -1.97
N GLN A 90 13.21 4.10 -3.19
CA GLN A 90 12.46 4.09 -4.45
C GLN A 90 12.97 2.99 -5.38
N GLY A 91 12.03 2.25 -5.98
CA GLY A 91 12.31 1.14 -6.88
C GLY A 91 11.25 0.93 -7.97
N GLY A 92 11.28 -0.23 -8.62
CA GLY A 92 10.24 -0.70 -9.54
C GLY A 92 10.33 -0.21 -10.99
N GLY A 93 11.37 0.56 -11.36
CA GLY A 93 11.49 1.06 -12.73
C GLY A 93 12.81 0.72 -13.43
N MET A 94 13.83 0.31 -12.67
CA MET A 94 15.17 0.06 -13.19
C MET A 94 15.60 -1.39 -12.90
N ALA A 95 16.31 -1.99 -13.83
CA ALA A 95 17.09 -3.20 -13.62
C ALA A 95 18.55 -2.84 -13.30
N SER A 96 19.36 -3.86 -12.96
CA SER A 96 20.80 -3.68 -12.69
C SER A 96 21.49 -2.86 -13.78
N GLY A 97 22.44 -2.03 -13.36
CA GLY A 97 23.13 -1.10 -14.26
C GLY A 97 22.28 0.08 -14.70
N MET A 98 21.23 0.44 -13.94
CA MET A 98 20.33 1.57 -14.22
C MET A 98 19.60 1.47 -15.57
N GLN A 99 19.31 0.25 -16.00
CA GLN A 99 18.56 0.00 -17.23
C GLN A 99 17.07 0.18 -16.99
N GLU A 100 16.48 1.16 -17.67
CA GLU A 100 15.05 1.43 -17.56
C GLU A 100 14.21 0.29 -18.14
N LYS A 101 13.21 -0.20 -17.37
CA LYS A 101 12.25 -1.20 -17.86
C LYS A 101 11.06 -0.49 -18.54
N GLY A 102 10.63 -1.04 -19.68
CA GLY A 102 9.46 -0.52 -20.38
C GLY A 102 8.19 -0.59 -19.52
N THR A 103 7.38 0.45 -19.54
CA THR A 103 6.16 0.57 -18.76
C THR A 103 4.92 0.69 -19.62
N GLY A 104 3.74 0.48 -19.02
CA GLY A 104 2.44 0.73 -19.62
C GLY A 104 2.09 2.22 -19.67
N THR A 105 0.82 2.51 -19.95
CA THR A 105 0.30 3.88 -19.93
C THR A 105 0.26 4.44 -18.51
N PRO A 106 0.54 5.75 -18.34
CA PRO A 106 0.39 6.41 -17.04
C PRO A 106 -1.05 6.34 -16.52
N ILE A 107 -1.17 6.38 -15.19
CA ILE A 107 -2.45 6.34 -14.49
C ILE A 107 -2.83 7.68 -13.88
N GLN A 108 -4.12 7.87 -13.60
CA GLN A 108 -4.60 8.99 -12.82
C GLN A 108 -4.04 8.93 -11.40
N ASN A 109 -3.61 10.09 -10.89
CA ASN A 109 -3.13 10.21 -9.52
C ASN A 109 -4.31 10.25 -8.54
N GLU A 110 -4.34 9.35 -7.58
CA GLU A 110 -5.35 9.23 -6.53
C GLU A 110 -4.89 9.81 -5.18
N ALA A 111 -3.93 10.73 -5.16
CA ALA A 111 -3.42 11.30 -3.90
C ALA A 111 -4.46 12.11 -3.12
N ASP A 112 -5.59 12.48 -3.74
CA ASP A 112 -6.74 13.12 -3.10
C ASP A 112 -7.67 12.13 -2.34
N ASN A 113 -7.23 10.88 -2.17
CA ASN A 113 -7.94 9.80 -1.48
C ASN A 113 -7.96 9.92 0.06
N GLY A 114 -7.24 10.90 0.63
CA GLY A 114 -7.19 11.11 2.09
C GLY A 114 -6.07 10.37 2.81
N LEU A 115 -5.45 9.36 2.19
CA LEU A 115 -4.31 8.64 2.75
C LEU A 115 -3.09 9.57 2.86
N LYS A 116 -2.21 9.28 3.85
CA LYS A 116 -1.09 10.14 4.19
C LYS A 116 0.25 9.46 3.98
N ASN A 117 1.25 10.25 3.59
CA ASN A 117 2.64 9.83 3.43
C ASN A 117 3.32 9.61 4.78
N LEU A 118 2.80 8.67 5.58
CA LEU A 118 3.34 8.29 6.87
C LEU A 118 4.50 7.29 6.71
N THR A 119 5.27 7.11 7.76
CA THR A 119 6.33 6.09 7.84
C THR A 119 5.78 4.71 7.46
N GLY A 120 6.45 4.04 6.52
CA GLY A 120 6.04 2.74 5.98
C GLY A 120 4.95 2.79 4.89
N ALA A 121 4.37 3.96 4.58
CA ALA A 121 3.44 4.09 3.45
C ALA A 121 4.16 3.82 2.12
N ILE A 122 3.52 3.06 1.23
CA ILE A 122 3.96 2.88 -0.15
C ILE A 122 3.18 3.79 -1.09
N CYS A 123 3.89 4.47 -1.99
CA CYS A 123 3.35 5.53 -2.86
C CYS A 123 3.87 5.37 -4.28
N MET A 124 3.08 5.85 -5.27
CA MET A 124 3.55 5.90 -6.66
C MET A 124 4.50 7.09 -6.89
N ALA A 125 5.66 6.80 -7.46
CA ALA A 125 6.53 7.83 -7.99
C ALA A 125 5.96 8.40 -9.30
N ARG A 126 6.24 9.68 -9.56
CA ARG A 126 5.79 10.41 -10.75
C ARG A 126 6.80 11.48 -11.18
N THR A 127 6.63 11.99 -12.38
CA THR A 127 7.32 13.19 -12.86
C THR A 127 6.60 14.46 -12.33
N ASN A 128 6.92 15.62 -12.89
CA ASN A 128 6.20 16.86 -12.57
C ASN A 128 4.73 16.80 -13.00
N ASP A 129 4.39 16.04 -14.06
CA ASP A 129 3.00 15.78 -14.40
C ASP A 129 2.35 14.93 -13.32
N PRO A 130 1.29 15.42 -12.66
CA PRO A 130 0.58 14.67 -11.61
C PRO A 130 0.12 13.28 -12.05
N HIS A 131 -0.26 13.10 -13.31
CA HIS A 131 -0.84 11.87 -13.85
C HIS A 131 0.16 11.05 -14.68
N SER A 132 1.44 11.08 -14.32
CA SER A 132 2.54 10.41 -15.02
C SER A 132 3.02 9.11 -14.37
N ALA A 133 2.42 8.68 -13.27
CA ALA A 133 2.82 7.47 -12.57
C ALA A 133 2.62 6.22 -13.45
N THR A 134 3.60 5.30 -13.44
CA THR A 134 3.54 4.01 -14.15
C THR A 134 3.88 2.87 -13.20
N SER A 135 5.14 2.38 -13.17
CA SER A 135 5.57 1.24 -12.36
C SER A 135 6.35 1.62 -11.10
N GLN A 136 7.02 2.79 -11.10
CA GLN A 136 7.90 3.14 -10.00
C GLN A 136 7.13 3.49 -8.73
N PHE A 137 7.62 2.99 -7.60
CA PHE A 137 7.06 3.24 -6.28
C PHE A 137 8.17 3.65 -5.30
N PHE A 138 7.76 4.22 -4.17
CA PHE A 138 8.66 4.45 -3.04
C PHE A 138 7.99 4.09 -1.71
N ILE A 139 8.82 3.77 -0.71
CA ILE A 139 8.40 3.55 0.66
C ILE A 139 8.94 4.68 1.53
N ASN A 140 8.07 5.30 2.30
CA ASN A 140 8.41 6.39 3.20
C ASN A 140 9.18 5.90 4.44
N LEU A 141 10.31 6.52 4.74
CA LEU A 141 11.12 6.23 5.94
C LEU A 141 10.74 7.07 7.16
N LYS A 142 9.96 8.11 6.95
CA LYS A 142 9.38 8.98 7.98
C LYS A 142 8.06 9.55 7.48
N ASP A 143 7.39 10.31 8.33
CA ASP A 143 6.21 11.07 7.96
C ASP A 143 6.60 12.25 7.05
N ASN A 144 6.23 12.15 5.78
CA ASN A 144 6.56 13.12 4.74
C ASN A 144 5.33 13.93 4.32
N GLN A 145 4.75 14.70 5.25
CA GLN A 145 3.51 15.46 5.04
C GLN A 145 3.53 16.39 3.81
N PHE A 146 4.71 16.88 3.40
CA PHE A 146 4.86 17.72 2.22
C PHE A 146 4.63 16.96 0.88
N LEU A 147 4.55 15.62 0.91
CA LEU A 147 4.16 14.77 -0.21
C LEU A 147 2.64 14.53 -0.28
N ASP A 148 1.88 14.95 0.73
CA ASP A 148 0.43 14.79 0.75
C ASP A 148 -0.25 15.72 -0.26
N HIS A 149 -1.42 15.28 -0.72
CA HIS A 149 -2.29 16.13 -1.54
C HIS A 149 -2.75 17.37 -0.74
N THR A 150 -2.64 18.53 -1.34
CA THR A 150 -3.12 19.81 -0.80
C THR A 150 -4.13 20.49 -1.71
N GLU A 151 -3.90 20.41 -3.04
CA GLU A 151 -4.76 21.00 -4.07
C GLU A 151 -4.49 20.36 -5.44
N LYS A 152 -5.44 20.50 -6.38
CA LYS A 152 -5.34 19.93 -7.73
C LYS A 152 -4.50 20.81 -8.67
N THR A 153 -3.24 21.07 -8.27
CA THR A 153 -2.23 21.77 -9.07
C THR A 153 -1.03 20.85 -9.28
N GLU A 154 -0.14 21.17 -10.20
CA GLU A 154 1.07 20.39 -10.47
C GLU A 154 1.91 20.15 -9.21
N SER A 155 2.10 21.18 -8.37
CA SER A 155 2.87 21.10 -7.13
C SER A 155 2.06 20.57 -5.94
N GLY A 156 0.76 20.83 -5.88
CA GLY A 156 -0.10 20.48 -4.76
C GLY A 156 -0.78 19.13 -4.86
N TRP A 157 -0.70 18.45 -6.03
CA TRP A 157 -1.38 17.17 -6.22
C TRP A 157 -0.89 16.08 -5.26
N GLY A 158 0.39 16.10 -4.90
CA GLY A 158 1.00 15.11 -4.01
C GLY A 158 1.29 13.77 -4.69
N TYR A 159 1.50 12.73 -3.87
CA TYR A 159 1.84 11.37 -4.29
C TYR A 159 0.82 10.39 -3.74
N ALA A 160 0.25 9.56 -4.62
CA ALA A 160 -0.80 8.61 -4.25
C ALA A 160 -0.25 7.51 -3.35
N VAL A 161 -0.66 7.53 -2.08
CA VAL A 161 -0.50 6.42 -1.15
C VAL A 161 -1.51 5.35 -1.53
N PHE A 162 -1.07 4.08 -1.61
CA PHE A 162 -1.92 2.96 -2.01
C PHE A 162 -1.75 1.71 -1.13
N GLY A 163 -1.04 1.84 -0.01
CA GLY A 163 -0.81 0.77 0.93
C GLY A 163 0.29 1.10 1.93
N ARG A 164 0.71 0.08 2.66
CA ARG A 164 1.74 0.22 3.71
C ARG A 164 2.53 -1.06 3.92
N VAL A 165 3.73 -0.93 4.47
CA VAL A 165 4.51 -2.04 5.00
C VAL A 165 3.85 -2.53 6.30
N VAL A 166 3.55 -3.83 6.37
CA VAL A 166 3.00 -4.49 7.57
C VAL A 166 4.01 -5.47 8.20
N SER A 167 5.05 -5.86 7.46
CA SER A 167 6.19 -6.65 7.97
C SER A 167 7.45 -6.32 7.19
N GLY A 168 8.62 -6.43 7.80
CA GLY A 168 9.91 -6.18 7.15
C GLY A 168 10.33 -4.71 7.16
N MET A 169 9.80 -3.87 8.07
CA MET A 169 10.26 -2.49 8.19
C MET A 169 11.74 -2.40 8.57
N ASP A 170 12.26 -3.37 9.30
CA ASP A 170 13.71 -3.52 9.58
C ASP A 170 14.53 -3.77 8.30
N VAL A 171 13.97 -4.46 7.30
CA VAL A 171 14.59 -4.63 5.97
C VAL A 171 14.58 -3.31 5.21
N VAL A 172 13.48 -2.56 5.25
CA VAL A 172 13.39 -1.22 4.67
C VAL A 172 14.45 -0.29 5.27
N GLU A 173 14.65 -0.33 6.59
CA GLU A 173 15.68 0.45 7.29
C GLU A 173 17.10 0.01 6.93
N LYS A 174 17.35 -1.30 6.76
CA LYS A 174 18.65 -1.81 6.26
C LYS A 174 18.93 -1.30 4.85
N ILE A 175 17.95 -1.32 3.95
CA ILE A 175 18.07 -0.73 2.61
C ILE A 175 18.37 0.76 2.70
N ALA A 176 17.71 1.49 3.59
CA ALA A 176 17.90 2.92 3.78
C ALA A 176 19.29 3.31 4.32
N ALA A 177 20.02 2.36 4.91
CA ALA A 177 21.33 2.60 5.53
C ALA A 177 22.52 2.31 4.61
N VAL A 178 22.29 1.88 3.37
CA VAL A 178 23.38 1.58 2.43
C VAL A 178 24.08 2.84 1.94
N GLU A 179 25.33 2.70 1.55
CA GLU A 179 26.08 3.78 0.90
C GLU A 179 25.53 4.06 -0.50
N THR A 180 25.38 5.35 -0.82
CA THR A 180 24.86 5.82 -2.11
C THR A 180 25.85 6.74 -2.80
N GLY A 181 25.73 6.85 -4.12
CA GLY A 181 26.54 7.72 -4.97
C GLY A 181 25.76 8.22 -6.18
N ASN A 182 26.48 8.70 -7.18
CA ASN A 182 25.89 9.17 -8.43
C ASN A 182 26.25 8.20 -9.58
N VAL A 183 25.27 7.87 -10.42
CA VAL A 183 25.47 7.10 -11.66
C VAL A 183 24.87 7.88 -12.81
N GLY A 184 25.73 8.41 -13.68
CA GLY A 184 25.32 9.32 -14.77
C GLY A 184 24.63 10.58 -14.21
N HIS A 185 23.36 10.76 -14.53
CA HIS A 185 22.52 11.87 -14.05
C HIS A 185 21.66 11.51 -12.83
N HIS A 186 21.74 10.28 -12.36
CA HIS A 186 21.02 9.81 -11.18
C HIS A 186 21.84 10.03 -9.91
N SER A 187 21.21 10.60 -8.90
CA SER A 187 21.74 10.78 -7.55
C SER A 187 21.14 9.76 -6.59
N ASP A 188 21.80 9.58 -5.46
CA ASP A 188 21.33 8.73 -4.35
C ASP A 188 21.15 7.26 -4.77
N VAL A 189 21.97 6.79 -5.74
CA VAL A 189 21.95 5.40 -6.22
C VAL A 189 22.80 4.55 -5.27
N PRO A 190 22.30 3.43 -4.74
CA PRO A 190 23.12 2.49 -3.96
C PRO A 190 24.39 2.08 -4.72
N LEU A 191 25.54 2.03 -4.02
CA LEU A 191 26.83 1.63 -4.63
C LEU A 191 26.83 0.16 -5.04
N GLU A 192 26.04 -0.67 -4.34
CA GLU A 192 25.77 -2.06 -4.70
C GLU A 192 24.28 -2.21 -4.97
N ASP A 193 23.91 -2.91 -6.04
CA ASP A 193 22.52 -3.12 -6.40
C ASP A 193 21.74 -3.82 -5.29
N ILE A 194 20.66 -3.21 -4.85
CA ILE A 194 19.67 -3.82 -3.97
C ILE A 194 18.55 -4.35 -4.83
N VAL A 195 18.55 -5.65 -5.06
CA VAL A 195 17.64 -6.30 -6.00
C VAL A 195 16.31 -6.62 -5.33
N LEU A 196 15.22 -6.22 -5.95
CA LEU A 196 13.90 -6.79 -5.76
C LEU A 196 13.82 -8.06 -6.62
N GLU A 197 14.11 -9.20 -6.01
CA GLU A 197 14.22 -10.50 -6.69
C GLU A 197 12.88 -10.96 -7.21
N LYS A 198 11.81 -10.73 -6.41
CA LYS A 198 10.44 -11.11 -6.75
C LYS A 198 9.42 -10.26 -6.03
N ALA A 199 8.32 -9.95 -6.73
CA ALA A 199 7.10 -9.43 -6.14
C ALA A 199 5.94 -10.41 -6.42
N GLU A 200 5.23 -10.86 -5.39
CA GLU A 200 4.14 -11.83 -5.54
C GLU A 200 3.00 -11.59 -4.56
N ARG A 201 1.79 -11.97 -4.95
CA ARG A 201 0.63 -11.97 -4.04
C ARG A 201 0.85 -13.03 -2.97
N VAL A 202 0.55 -12.68 -1.71
CA VAL A 202 0.47 -13.67 -0.64
C VAL A 202 -0.88 -14.38 -0.79
N THR A 203 -0.83 -15.68 -1.06
CA THR A 203 -2.01 -16.56 -1.05
C THR A 203 -2.00 -17.35 0.24
N ASP A 204 -3.13 -17.37 0.95
CA ASP A 204 -3.35 -18.23 2.11
C ASP A 204 -3.27 -19.71 1.78
#